data_e65c3c6b81ca146436cbb8e5923d31db
#
_entry.id   e65c3c6b81ca146436cbb8e5923d31db
#
_cell.length_a   1.000
_cell.length_b   1.000
_cell.length_c   1.000
_cell.angle_alpha   90.00
_cell.angle_beta   90.00
_cell.angle_gamma   90.00
#
_symmetry.space_group_name_H-M   'P 1'
#
loop_
_entity.id
_entity.type
_entity.pdbx_description
1 polymer ?
#
loop_
_entity_poly.entity_id
_entity_poly.type
_entity_poly.pdbx_seq_one_letter_code
_entity_poly.pdbx_strand_id
1 'polypeptide(L)'
;EDYSQIITVALDETNAVNAGIIKRNTIYPNMDKYEMIYNGPQFYVGNPCYKTPRTDCRLNSDYDTINLTSIPEDFIARTNYIPILSLADYKMQIKGFLLNQSIEGNNVYESWMDYYKVGFRKMLSREGERTLICALLPRKSAHIHGVISTAFRGRDHSVDMAALCS
;
A
#
# COMPACT_ATOMS: atom_id res chain seq x y z
N GLU A 1 -24.57 10.69 -0.68
CA GLU A 1 -23.20 10.33 -0.29
C GLU A 1 -22.65 9.33 -1.32
N ASP A 2 -21.45 9.55 -1.82
CA ASP A 2 -20.82 8.66 -2.78
C ASP A 2 -20.06 7.58 -1.97
N TYR A 3 -20.55 6.35 -2.02
CA TYR A 3 -19.96 5.18 -1.35
C TYR A 3 -19.15 4.31 -2.32
N SER A 4 -18.68 4.88 -3.42
CA SER A 4 -17.87 4.11 -4.35
C SER A 4 -16.62 3.58 -3.66
N GLN A 5 -16.26 2.33 -3.97
CA GLN A 5 -15.08 1.67 -3.45
C GLN A 5 -14.21 1.14 -4.58
N ILE A 6 -12.93 1.05 -4.33
CA ILE A 6 -11.98 0.40 -5.22
C ILE A 6 -11.27 -0.73 -4.48
N ILE A 7 -11.27 -1.91 -5.08
CA ILE A 7 -10.45 -3.04 -4.66
C ILE A 7 -9.34 -3.23 -5.68
N THR A 8 -8.10 -3.24 -5.25
CA THR A 8 -6.95 -3.33 -6.16
C THR A 8 -5.79 -4.12 -5.56
N VAL A 9 -4.99 -4.70 -6.45
CA VAL A 9 -3.65 -5.24 -6.14
C VAL A 9 -2.55 -4.20 -6.37
N ALA A 10 -2.93 -2.98 -6.77
CA ALA A 10 -2.09 -1.85 -7.11
C ALA A 10 -1.04 -2.18 -8.18
N LEU A 11 0.15 -2.61 -7.79
CA LEU A 11 1.26 -2.87 -8.71
C LEU A 11 1.61 -4.37 -8.72
N ASP A 12 1.75 -4.94 -9.91
CA ASP A 12 2.47 -6.20 -10.08
C ASP A 12 3.97 -5.94 -10.02
N GLU A 13 4.68 -6.60 -9.11
CA GLU A 13 6.10 -6.33 -8.84
C GLU A 13 6.95 -6.47 -10.10
N THR A 14 6.84 -7.60 -10.78
CA THR A 14 7.67 -7.91 -11.95
C THR A 14 7.38 -6.96 -13.11
N ASN A 15 6.12 -6.76 -13.42
CA ASN A 15 5.70 -5.88 -14.51
C ASN A 15 6.05 -4.42 -14.23
N ALA A 16 5.86 -3.95 -12.99
CA ALA A 16 6.15 -2.58 -12.62
C ALA A 16 7.66 -2.27 -12.63
N VAL A 17 8.51 -3.23 -12.25
CA VAL A 17 9.96 -3.09 -12.35
C VAL A 17 10.41 -3.09 -13.82
N ASN A 18 9.92 -4.04 -14.62
CA ASN A 18 10.27 -4.14 -16.04
C ASN A 18 9.79 -2.93 -16.85
N ALA A 19 8.66 -2.37 -16.51
CA ALA A 19 8.12 -1.15 -17.13
C ALA A 19 8.77 0.15 -16.62
N GLY A 20 9.72 0.08 -15.68
CA GLY A 20 10.38 1.26 -15.13
C GLY A 20 9.46 2.15 -14.27
N ILE A 21 8.40 1.60 -13.71
CA ILE A 21 7.49 2.33 -12.82
C ILE A 21 8.09 2.45 -11.42
N ILE A 22 8.64 1.33 -10.92
CA ILE A 22 9.30 1.23 -9.62
C ILE A 22 10.67 0.57 -9.75
N LYS A 23 11.52 0.78 -8.76
CA LYS A 23 12.79 0.03 -8.62
C LYS A 23 12.99 -0.42 -7.18
N ARG A 24 13.74 -1.50 -7.01
CA ARG A 24 14.17 -1.95 -5.68
C ARG A 24 15.18 -0.96 -5.10
N ASN A 25 14.84 -0.42 -3.95
CA ASN A 25 15.72 0.44 -3.17
C ASN A 25 15.16 0.54 -1.75
N THR A 26 15.94 0.10 -0.76
CA THR A 26 15.50 0.10 0.64
C THR A 26 15.85 1.41 1.29
N ILE A 27 14.84 2.21 1.58
CA ILE A 27 14.98 3.54 2.20
C ILE A 27 13.89 3.80 3.23
N TYR A 28 14.06 4.84 4.04
CA TYR A 28 12.94 5.50 4.72
C TYR A 28 12.18 6.34 3.70
N PRO A 29 10.89 6.05 3.46
CA PRO A 29 10.14 6.72 2.41
C PRO A 29 9.78 8.16 2.79
N ASN A 30 9.83 9.06 1.82
CA ASN A 30 9.22 10.37 1.94
C ASN A 30 7.74 10.26 1.58
N MET A 31 6.86 10.44 2.58
CA MET A 31 5.41 10.31 2.38
C MET A 31 4.86 11.40 1.44
N ASP A 32 5.44 12.59 1.43
CA ASP A 32 5.00 13.67 0.51
C ASP A 32 5.36 13.40 -0.95
N LYS A 33 6.36 12.55 -1.19
CA LYS A 33 6.72 12.07 -2.53
C LYS A 33 6.05 10.75 -2.90
N TYR A 34 5.14 10.22 -2.07
CA TYR A 34 4.45 8.94 -2.31
C TYR A 34 5.41 7.75 -2.48
N GLU A 35 6.52 7.77 -1.77
CA GLU A 35 7.56 6.75 -1.89
C GLU A 35 7.24 5.46 -1.14
N MET A 36 6.25 5.46 -0.23
CA MET A 36 5.90 4.26 0.53
C MET A 36 5.19 3.22 -0.33
N ILE A 37 5.82 2.05 -0.48
CA ILE A 37 5.27 0.90 -1.20
C ILE A 37 5.34 -0.32 -0.27
N TYR A 38 4.18 -0.76 0.22
CA TYR A 38 4.07 -1.95 1.06
C TYR A 38 4.22 -3.22 0.23
N ASN A 39 4.74 -4.27 0.85
CA ASN A 39 4.89 -5.57 0.20
C ASN A 39 4.47 -6.73 1.11
N GLY A 40 4.41 -7.92 0.54
CA GLY A 40 3.91 -9.13 1.18
C GLY A 40 4.55 -9.45 2.54
N PRO A 41 5.90 -9.45 2.70
CA PRO A 41 6.54 -9.77 3.97
C PRO A 41 6.11 -8.92 5.16
N GLN A 42 5.63 -7.70 4.93
CA GLN A 42 5.07 -6.85 5.99
C GLN A 42 3.72 -7.37 6.51
N PHE A 43 3.06 -8.30 5.78
CA PHE A 43 1.77 -8.89 6.09
C PHE A 43 1.82 -10.40 6.36
N TYR A 44 2.99 -11.06 6.29
CA TYR A 44 3.08 -12.52 6.29
C TYR A 44 2.87 -13.20 7.64
N VAL A 45 2.80 -12.47 8.71
CA VAL A 45 2.66 -13.00 10.07
C VAL A 45 1.53 -12.32 10.81
N GLY A 46 1.12 -12.87 11.93
CA GLY A 46 -0.10 -12.55 12.66
C GLY A 46 -0.37 -11.07 12.94
N ASN A 47 0.67 -10.24 13.05
CA ASN A 47 0.53 -8.79 13.19
C ASN A 47 1.00 -8.09 11.92
N PRO A 48 0.11 -7.50 11.12
CA PRO A 48 0.50 -6.77 9.91
C PRO A 48 1.37 -5.57 10.28
N CYS A 49 2.30 -5.24 9.36
CA CYS A 49 3.21 -4.11 9.48
C CYS A 49 4.20 -4.16 10.68
N TYR A 50 4.37 -5.31 11.35
CA TYR A 50 5.35 -5.44 12.43
C TYR A 50 6.78 -5.69 11.94
N LYS A 51 6.99 -5.78 10.65
CA LYS A 51 8.30 -5.96 10.01
C LYS A 51 8.64 -4.81 9.09
N THR A 52 9.92 -4.46 9.06
CA THR A 52 10.49 -3.46 8.16
C THR A 52 11.66 -4.05 7.37
N PRO A 53 11.84 -3.74 6.08
CA PRO A 53 12.98 -4.23 5.32
C PRO A 53 14.31 -3.78 5.95
N ARG A 54 15.32 -4.67 5.98
CA ARG A 54 16.71 -4.30 6.29
C ARG A 54 17.28 -3.44 5.17
N THR A 55 18.33 -2.69 5.46
CA THR A 55 19.16 -2.10 4.41
C THR A 55 19.61 -3.18 3.43
N ASP A 56 19.51 -2.90 2.12
CA ASP A 56 19.82 -3.85 1.05
C ASP A 56 18.96 -5.13 1.05
N CYS A 57 17.72 -5.04 1.48
CA CYS A 57 16.78 -6.16 1.49
C CYS A 57 16.58 -6.77 0.10
N ARG A 58 16.85 -8.08 -0.03
CA ARG A 58 16.70 -8.84 -1.28
C ARG A 58 15.75 -10.02 -1.15
N LEU A 59 15.70 -10.62 0.03
CA LEU A 59 14.91 -11.82 0.32
C LEU A 59 13.80 -11.51 1.32
N ASN A 60 12.80 -12.37 1.36
CA ASN A 60 11.71 -12.29 2.35
C ASN A 60 12.17 -12.49 3.80
N SER A 61 13.38 -13.04 3.99
CA SER A 61 14.04 -13.17 5.30
C SER A 61 14.74 -11.89 5.78
N ASP A 62 14.96 -10.92 4.88
CA ASP A 62 15.74 -9.72 5.16
C ASP A 62 14.87 -8.61 5.75
N TYR A 63 14.10 -8.95 6.77
CA TYR A 63 13.22 -8.03 7.48
C TYR A 63 13.50 -8.06 8.98
N ASP A 64 13.64 -6.88 9.58
CA ASP A 64 13.70 -6.71 11.02
C ASP A 64 12.30 -6.64 11.63
N THR A 65 12.16 -7.19 12.83
CA THR A 65 10.93 -7.04 13.61
C THR A 65 10.92 -5.68 14.31
N ILE A 66 9.74 -5.10 14.41
CA ILE A 66 9.49 -3.85 15.14
C ILE A 66 8.98 -4.22 16.53
N ASN A 67 9.50 -3.57 17.56
CA ASN A 67 8.97 -3.72 18.90
C ASN A 67 7.63 -2.98 19.03
N LEU A 68 6.53 -3.70 18.94
CA LEU A 68 5.18 -3.13 18.97
C LEU A 68 4.79 -2.55 20.33
N THR A 69 5.54 -2.86 21.40
CA THR A 69 5.29 -2.31 22.75
C THR A 69 5.98 -0.96 22.96
N SER A 70 6.85 -0.56 22.06
CA SER A 70 7.63 0.68 22.14
C SER A 70 7.90 1.25 20.75
N ILE A 71 6.83 1.67 20.07
CA ILE A 71 6.92 2.32 18.75
C ILE A 71 7.04 3.83 18.97
N PRO A 72 8.08 4.51 18.45
CA PRO A 72 8.16 5.97 18.47
C PRO A 72 6.97 6.60 17.72
N GLU A 73 6.52 7.77 18.16
CA GLU A 73 5.38 8.47 17.53
C GLU A 73 5.65 8.84 16.06
N ASP A 74 6.91 9.12 15.72
CA ASP A 74 7.36 9.48 14.39
C ASP A 74 7.86 8.27 13.57
N PHE A 75 7.58 7.04 14.03
CA PHE A 75 8.05 5.84 13.37
C PHE A 75 7.45 5.68 11.97
N ILE A 76 8.32 5.54 10.97
CA ILE A 76 7.96 5.16 9.60
C ILE A 76 8.76 3.90 9.23
N ALA A 77 8.06 2.86 8.79
CA ALA A 77 8.71 1.65 8.28
C ALA A 77 9.49 1.95 6.99
N ARG A 78 10.62 1.28 6.78
CA ARG A 78 11.32 1.35 5.49
C ARG A 78 10.48 0.70 4.39
N THR A 79 10.59 1.22 3.19
CA THR A 79 10.11 0.58 1.96
C THR A 79 11.24 -0.17 1.27
N ASN A 80 10.91 -1.19 0.47
CA ASN A 80 11.88 -1.95 -0.35
C ASN A 80 11.81 -1.57 -1.84
N TYR A 81 10.86 -0.72 -2.20
CA TYR A 81 10.65 -0.21 -3.56
C TYR A 81 10.36 1.27 -3.53
N ILE A 82 10.83 1.96 -4.55
CA ILE A 82 10.53 3.39 -4.76
C ILE A 82 10.03 3.63 -6.18
N PRO A 83 9.15 4.61 -6.40
CA PRO A 83 8.77 5.03 -7.74
C PRO A 83 9.96 5.66 -8.48
N ILE A 84 10.01 5.46 -9.81
CA ILE A 84 11.01 6.07 -10.70
C ILE A 84 10.39 7.23 -11.48
N LEU A 85 9.12 7.12 -11.80
CA LEU A 85 8.37 8.10 -12.59
C LEU A 85 8.18 9.42 -11.84
N SER A 86 7.81 10.47 -12.58
CA SER A 86 7.29 11.69 -11.95
C SER A 86 6.06 11.35 -11.09
N LEU A 87 5.77 12.16 -10.07
CA LEU A 87 4.60 11.92 -9.22
C LEU A 87 3.29 11.87 -10.03
N ALA A 88 3.15 12.71 -11.03
CA ALA A 88 1.97 12.75 -11.90
C ALA A 88 1.84 11.44 -12.70
N ASP A 89 2.90 10.99 -13.35
CA ASP A 89 2.91 9.77 -14.13
C ASP A 89 2.72 8.53 -13.23
N TYR A 90 3.34 8.52 -12.04
CA TYR A 90 3.17 7.44 -11.09
C TYR A 90 1.71 7.30 -10.61
N LYS A 91 1.07 8.42 -10.30
CA LYS A 91 -0.36 8.44 -9.95
C LYS A 91 -1.25 7.92 -11.08
N MET A 92 -0.89 8.18 -12.32
CA MET A 92 -1.63 7.68 -13.49
C MET A 92 -1.52 6.16 -13.67
N GLN A 93 -0.46 5.52 -13.18
CA GLN A 93 -0.32 4.05 -13.21
C GLN A 93 -1.32 3.36 -12.27
N ILE A 94 -1.68 4.01 -11.16
CA ILE A 94 -2.63 3.48 -10.18
C ILE A 94 -3.89 4.34 -10.25
N LYS A 95 -4.75 4.01 -11.19
CA LYS A 95 -6.04 4.69 -11.35
C LYS A 95 -6.90 4.48 -10.10
N GLY A 96 -7.55 5.54 -9.69
CA GLY A 96 -8.43 5.54 -8.54
C GLY A 96 -9.90 5.64 -8.96
N PHE A 97 -10.63 6.48 -8.27
CA PHE A 97 -12.05 6.70 -8.51
C PHE A 97 -12.27 7.54 -9.77
N LEU A 98 -13.23 7.12 -10.59
CA LEU A 98 -13.66 7.90 -11.74
C LEU A 98 -14.28 9.22 -11.26
N LEU A 99 -13.73 10.34 -11.69
CA LEU A 99 -14.40 11.63 -11.54
C LEU A 99 -15.53 11.69 -12.56
N ASN A 100 -16.69 12.21 -12.15
CA ASN A 100 -17.85 12.42 -13.03
C ASN A 100 -17.60 13.56 -14.04
N GLN A 101 -16.39 13.62 -14.59
CA GLN A 101 -15.95 14.59 -15.58
C GLN A 101 -15.23 13.86 -16.70
N SER A 102 -15.60 14.22 -17.91
CA SER A 102 -14.87 13.82 -19.11
C SER A 102 -14.25 15.08 -19.70
N ILE A 103 -12.92 15.08 -19.84
CA ILE A 103 -12.20 16.16 -20.52
C ILE A 103 -11.73 15.60 -21.87
N GLU A 104 -12.17 16.23 -22.95
CA GLU A 104 -11.82 15.84 -24.32
C GLU A 104 -12.10 14.35 -24.63
N GLY A 105 -13.19 13.81 -24.09
CA GLY A 105 -13.58 12.39 -24.27
C GLY A 105 -12.80 11.39 -23.41
N ASN A 106 -11.87 11.84 -22.57
CA ASN A 106 -11.13 10.99 -21.65
C ASN A 106 -11.72 11.06 -20.24
N ASN A 107 -11.87 9.89 -19.62
CA ASN A 107 -12.28 9.81 -18.22
C ASN A 107 -11.18 10.33 -17.30
N VAL A 108 -11.54 11.18 -16.35
CA VAL A 108 -10.64 11.72 -15.34
C VAL A 108 -10.75 10.89 -14.08
N TYR A 109 -9.62 10.53 -13.49
CA TYR A 109 -9.54 9.73 -12.27
C TYR A 109 -8.79 10.47 -11.17
N GLU A 110 -9.29 10.35 -9.94
CA GLU A 110 -8.51 10.63 -8.74
C GLU A 110 -7.55 9.47 -8.47
N SER A 111 -6.41 9.74 -7.84
CA SER A 111 -5.51 8.67 -7.47
C SER A 111 -6.04 7.91 -6.25
N TRP A 112 -6.09 6.59 -6.34
CA TRP A 112 -6.36 5.71 -5.21
C TRP A 112 -5.36 5.91 -4.05
N MET A 113 -4.15 6.35 -4.33
CA MET A 113 -3.13 6.61 -3.31
C MET A 113 -3.47 7.77 -2.36
N ASP A 114 -4.37 8.67 -2.77
CA ASP A 114 -4.74 9.84 -1.97
C ASP A 114 -5.71 9.51 -0.82
N TYR A 115 -6.13 8.24 -0.70
CA TYR A 115 -7.08 7.78 0.30
C TYR A 115 -6.46 6.84 1.33
N TYR A 116 -7.05 6.76 2.53
CA TYR A 116 -6.81 5.66 3.46
C TYR A 116 -7.33 4.37 2.85
N LYS A 117 -6.67 3.27 3.15
CA LYS A 117 -6.95 1.95 2.58
C LYS A 117 -6.88 0.89 3.64
N VAL A 118 -7.73 -0.12 3.54
CA VAL A 118 -7.54 -1.36 4.27
C VAL A 118 -6.77 -2.31 3.37
N GLY A 119 -5.56 -2.65 3.77
CA GLY A 119 -4.72 -3.65 3.10
C GLY A 119 -4.93 -5.03 3.70
N PHE A 120 -5.05 -6.04 2.86
CA PHE A 120 -5.22 -7.44 3.24
C PHE A 120 -4.08 -8.27 2.67
N ARG A 121 -3.62 -9.23 3.45
CA ARG A 121 -2.71 -10.25 2.94
C ARG A 121 -3.39 -11.06 1.85
N LYS A 122 -2.77 -11.14 0.67
CA LYS A 122 -3.33 -11.86 -0.48
C LYS A 122 -3.24 -13.39 -0.34
N MET A 123 -2.16 -13.88 0.28
CA MET A 123 -1.96 -15.32 0.45
C MET A 123 -2.30 -15.76 1.85
N LEU A 124 -3.18 -16.74 1.98
CA LEU A 124 -3.55 -17.34 3.24
C LEU A 124 -2.60 -18.52 3.57
N SER A 125 -2.20 -18.62 4.86
CA SER A 125 -1.56 -19.83 5.36
C SER A 125 -2.64 -20.74 5.96
N ARG A 126 -2.59 -22.03 5.64
CA ARG A 126 -3.47 -23.03 6.25
C ARG A 126 -3.15 -23.32 7.71
N GLU A 127 -1.95 -23.00 8.15
CA GLU A 127 -1.42 -23.31 9.47
C GLU A 127 -1.54 -22.13 10.46
N GLY A 128 -2.06 -20.98 10.02
CA GLY A 128 -2.19 -19.80 10.84
C GLY A 128 -3.50 -19.78 11.65
N GLU A 129 -3.46 -19.32 12.88
CA GLU A 129 -4.65 -19.10 13.72
C GLU A 129 -5.60 -18.05 13.09
N ARG A 130 -5.05 -17.09 12.34
CA ARG A 130 -5.81 -16.04 11.66
C ARG A 130 -5.66 -16.19 10.15
N THR A 131 -6.78 -16.27 9.46
CA THR A 131 -6.82 -16.37 8.01
C THR A 131 -6.87 -15.00 7.34
N LEU A 132 -7.57 -14.04 7.95
CA LEU A 132 -7.67 -12.68 7.45
C LEU A 132 -6.71 -11.78 8.24
N ILE A 133 -5.63 -11.34 7.57
CA ILE A 133 -4.66 -10.40 8.13
C ILE A 133 -4.83 -9.10 7.36
N CYS A 134 -5.21 -8.05 8.07
CA CYS A 134 -5.43 -6.72 7.50
C CYS A 134 -4.80 -5.61 8.34
N ALA A 135 -4.58 -4.46 7.72
CA ALA A 135 -4.11 -3.24 8.37
C ALA A 135 -4.66 -2.01 7.65
N LEU A 136 -4.84 -0.94 8.41
CA LEU A 136 -5.09 0.38 7.85
C LEU A 136 -3.79 0.95 7.27
N LEU A 137 -3.81 1.23 5.98
CA LEU A 137 -2.69 1.83 5.27
C LEU A 137 -2.90 3.33 5.09
N PRO A 138 -1.84 4.14 5.27
CA PRO A 138 -1.94 5.59 5.19
C PRO A 138 -2.20 6.07 3.76
N ARG A 139 -2.64 7.32 3.67
CA ARG A 139 -2.65 8.08 2.41
C ARG A 139 -1.22 8.20 1.86
N LYS A 140 -1.08 8.50 0.58
CA LYS A 140 0.20 8.68 -0.11
C LYS A 140 1.07 7.41 -0.13
N SER A 141 0.44 6.24 -0.01
CA SER A 141 1.12 4.95 -0.07
C SER A 141 0.53 4.06 -1.16
N ALA A 142 1.36 3.18 -1.68
CA ALA A 142 0.97 2.10 -2.59
C ALA A 142 1.34 0.74 -2.00
N HIS A 143 1.10 -0.33 -2.74
CA HIS A 143 1.58 -1.66 -2.42
C HIS A 143 1.79 -2.49 -3.69
N ILE A 144 2.56 -3.55 -3.56
CA ILE A 144 2.70 -4.55 -4.59
C ILE A 144 1.80 -5.76 -4.34
N HIS A 145 1.68 -6.60 -5.31
CA HIS A 145 0.82 -7.76 -5.47
C HIS A 145 0.72 -8.76 -4.28
N GLY A 146 1.61 -8.73 -3.29
CA GLY A 146 1.46 -9.53 -2.06
C GLY A 146 0.33 -9.04 -1.13
N VAL A 147 -0.22 -7.86 -1.44
CA VAL A 147 -1.30 -7.20 -0.70
C VAL A 147 -2.45 -6.90 -1.66
N ILE A 148 -3.67 -7.03 -1.19
CA ILE A 148 -4.87 -6.49 -1.83
C ILE A 148 -5.38 -5.39 -0.92
N SER A 149 -5.89 -4.30 -1.48
CA SER A 149 -6.48 -3.27 -0.64
C SER A 149 -7.83 -2.79 -1.17
N THR A 150 -8.61 -2.22 -0.25
CA THR A 150 -9.82 -1.50 -0.57
C THR A 150 -9.74 -0.07 -0.03
N ALA A 151 -10.22 0.88 -0.83
CA ALA A 151 -10.38 2.28 -0.46
C ALA A 151 -11.78 2.74 -0.82
N PHE A 152 -12.28 3.72 -0.08
CA PHE A 152 -13.61 4.30 -0.28
C PHE A 152 -13.46 5.79 -0.62
N ARG A 153 -14.20 6.22 -1.64
CA ARG A 153 -14.33 7.63 -1.98
C ARG A 153 -15.39 8.29 -1.10
N GLY A 154 -15.25 9.59 -0.89
CA GLY A 154 -16.21 10.40 -0.18
C GLY A 154 -15.75 10.73 1.23
N ARG A 155 -16.63 10.54 2.21
CA ARG A 155 -16.33 10.81 3.61
C ARG A 155 -15.12 10.00 4.09
N ASP A 156 -14.37 10.57 5.01
CA ASP A 156 -13.25 9.84 5.63
C ASP A 156 -13.82 8.70 6.50
N HIS A 157 -13.84 7.50 5.91
CA HIS A 157 -14.30 6.27 6.56
C HIS A 157 -13.20 5.60 7.41
N SER A 158 -12.23 6.37 7.89
CA SER A 158 -11.10 5.83 8.65
C SER A 158 -11.53 5.02 9.87
N VAL A 159 -12.60 5.44 10.55
CA VAL A 159 -13.16 4.72 11.71
C VAL A 159 -13.80 3.40 11.27
N ASP A 160 -14.58 3.40 10.20
CA ASP A 160 -15.22 2.19 9.68
C ASP A 160 -14.16 1.20 9.16
N MET A 161 -13.12 1.72 8.50
CA MET A 161 -11.99 0.90 8.05
C MET A 161 -11.17 0.34 9.22
N ALA A 162 -10.98 1.10 10.28
CA ALA A 162 -10.30 0.61 11.48
C ALA A 162 -11.10 -0.51 12.15
N ALA A 163 -12.43 -0.38 12.21
CA ALA A 163 -13.32 -1.43 12.72
C ALA A 163 -13.26 -2.73 11.89
N LEU A 164 -13.02 -2.63 10.57
CA LEU A 164 -12.82 -3.82 9.72
C LEU A 164 -11.48 -4.51 9.99
N CYS A 165 -10.51 -3.84 10.60
CA CYS A 165 -9.19 -4.37 10.91
C CYS A 165 -9.09 -4.93 12.34
N SER A 166 -10.07 -4.68 13.19
CA SER A 166 -10.13 -5.15 14.57
C SER A 166 -10.76 -6.55 14.69
#